data_458654d0c9a404b5ff82741942890117
#
_entry.id   458654d0c9a404b5ff82741942890117
#
_cell.length_a   1.000
_cell.length_b   1.000
_cell.length_c   1.000
_cell.angle_alpha   90.00
_cell.angle_beta   90.00
_cell.angle_gamma   90.00
#
_symmetry.space_group_name_H-M   'P 1'
#
loop_
_entity.id
_entity.type
_entity.pdbx_description
1 polymer ?
#
loop_
_entity_poly.entity_id
_entity_poly.type
_entity_poly.pdbx_seq_one_letter_code
_entity_poly.pdbx_strand_id
1 'polypeptide(L)'
;MESYMEMLANHAKHAAVAAAKLGTAEKNKGLCAVADELIMQQELILAENQKDLKAAEEKGVKQSLIDRLALSEKRIADMAEGLRQIASLDDPVGEILSMKVRPNGLRIGQKRVPLGVVGIIYESRPNVTADAFGLCFKTGNAVILRGGSDAIYSNQAIVRVIKAGLRKEKLCQDLVLLVEDTSREVVNEMMKMHGLIDVLIPRGGAGLIANVVANSTVPVIETGTGNCHVYVDETADISMAADIIENAKTQRMGVCNACESLVIHSGMLEKALLPIVKKLSEHGIEIRGDERVREICPEIKAASQDDWGTEYLDAIISVKTVDSIDEAISHINKYNTGHSESIITNDYNHALKFQDEIDAAAVYVNASTRFTDGFEFGFGAEIGISTQKLHARGSMGLEALTTTKYIIFGNGQIRK
;
A
#
# COMPACT_ATOMS: atom_id res chain seq x y z
N MET A 1 -0.34 -23.29 -28.93
CA MET A 1 0.24 -21.96 -29.17
C MET A 1 0.34 -21.31 -27.79
N GLU A 2 1.46 -20.67 -27.50
CA GLU A 2 1.67 -19.89 -26.30
C GLU A 2 0.66 -18.73 -26.27
N SER A 3 -0.02 -18.49 -25.13
CA SER A 3 -0.96 -17.36 -25.00
C SER A 3 -0.20 -16.03 -24.90
N TYR A 4 -0.92 -14.92 -25.10
CA TYR A 4 -0.34 -13.57 -24.93
C TYR A 4 0.25 -13.38 -23.52
N MET A 5 -0.45 -13.85 -22.49
CA MET A 5 0.03 -13.75 -21.11
C MET A 5 1.21 -14.69 -20.83
N GLU A 6 1.21 -15.91 -21.37
CA GLU A 6 2.36 -16.82 -21.25
C GLU A 6 3.62 -16.21 -21.86
N MET A 7 3.51 -15.61 -23.06
CA MET A 7 4.62 -14.93 -23.72
C MET A 7 5.18 -13.79 -22.84
N LEU A 8 4.32 -12.90 -22.32
CA LEU A 8 4.74 -11.81 -21.43
C LEU A 8 5.40 -12.35 -20.16
N ALA A 9 4.82 -13.36 -19.53
CA ALA A 9 5.34 -13.94 -18.31
C ALA A 9 6.70 -14.64 -18.51
N ASN A 10 6.91 -15.30 -19.65
CA ASN A 10 8.20 -15.88 -20.03
C ASN A 10 9.27 -14.78 -20.24
N HIS A 11 8.94 -13.68 -20.92
CA HIS A 11 9.84 -12.53 -21.07
C HIS A 11 10.23 -11.95 -19.70
N ALA A 12 9.26 -11.74 -18.83
CA ALA A 12 9.51 -11.26 -17.46
C ALA A 12 10.42 -12.21 -16.68
N LYS A 13 10.19 -13.53 -16.81
CA LYS A 13 11.00 -14.55 -16.11
C LYS A 13 12.45 -14.54 -16.56
N HIS A 14 12.71 -14.40 -17.84
CA HIS A 14 14.07 -14.23 -18.35
C HIS A 14 14.70 -12.92 -17.88
N ALA A 15 13.95 -11.82 -17.87
CA ALA A 15 14.41 -10.53 -17.38
C ALA A 15 14.73 -10.55 -15.88
N ALA A 16 13.91 -11.24 -15.07
CA ALA A 16 14.14 -11.38 -13.63
C ALA A 16 15.47 -12.09 -13.30
N VAL A 17 15.87 -13.09 -14.11
CA VAL A 17 17.18 -13.75 -13.97
C VAL A 17 18.33 -12.78 -14.22
N ALA A 18 18.17 -11.84 -15.15
CA ALA A 18 19.16 -10.78 -15.39
C ALA A 18 19.15 -9.74 -14.28
N ALA A 19 17.97 -9.30 -13.83
CA ALA A 19 17.78 -8.34 -12.74
C ALA A 19 18.45 -8.78 -11.43
N ALA A 20 18.31 -10.05 -11.08
CA ALA A 20 18.87 -10.63 -9.87
C ALA A 20 20.42 -10.60 -9.81
N LYS A 21 21.08 -10.31 -10.93
CA LYS A 21 22.54 -10.20 -11.05
C LYS A 21 23.04 -8.75 -11.01
N LEU A 22 22.16 -7.77 -11.13
CA LEU A 22 22.51 -6.36 -11.13
C LEU A 22 22.99 -5.94 -9.72
N GLY A 23 24.08 -5.22 -9.71
CA GLY A 23 24.56 -4.58 -8.48
C GLY A 23 23.78 -3.30 -8.17
N THR A 24 23.88 -2.83 -6.93
CA THR A 24 23.20 -1.62 -6.44
C THR A 24 23.52 -0.40 -7.32
N ALA A 25 24.78 -0.23 -7.74
CA ALA A 25 25.19 0.90 -8.58
C ALA A 25 24.50 0.89 -9.97
N GLU A 26 24.35 -0.28 -10.58
CA GLU A 26 23.66 -0.44 -11.89
C GLU A 26 22.16 -0.15 -11.74
N LYS A 27 21.53 -0.66 -10.68
CA LYS A 27 20.12 -0.37 -10.37
C LYS A 27 19.89 1.12 -10.14
N ASN A 28 20.74 1.78 -9.34
CA ASN A 28 20.63 3.20 -9.07
C ASN A 28 20.81 4.06 -10.35
N LYS A 29 21.78 3.73 -11.21
CA LYS A 29 21.94 4.39 -12.50
C LYS A 29 20.71 4.23 -13.40
N GLY A 30 20.14 3.01 -13.46
CA GLY A 30 18.93 2.73 -14.22
C GLY A 30 17.74 3.56 -13.73
N LEU A 31 17.52 3.65 -12.41
CA LEU A 31 16.46 4.47 -11.80
C LEU A 31 16.62 5.95 -12.12
N CYS A 32 17.84 6.49 -11.97
CA CYS A 32 18.12 7.89 -12.30
C CYS A 32 17.93 8.19 -13.79
N ALA A 33 18.37 7.29 -14.67
CA ALA A 33 18.18 7.44 -16.11
C ALA A 33 16.69 7.44 -16.50
N VAL A 34 15.89 6.58 -15.85
CA VAL A 34 14.42 6.57 -16.06
C VAL A 34 13.79 7.85 -15.53
N ALA A 35 14.21 8.33 -14.35
CA ALA A 35 13.73 9.60 -13.79
C ALA A 35 14.01 10.78 -14.74
N ASP A 36 15.21 10.82 -15.33
CA ASP A 36 15.57 11.86 -16.30
C ASP A 36 14.73 11.76 -17.57
N GLU A 37 14.46 10.53 -18.07
CA GLU A 37 13.60 10.32 -19.24
C GLU A 37 12.14 10.75 -18.97
N LEU A 38 11.60 10.52 -17.75
CA LEU A 38 10.26 11.00 -17.40
C LEU A 38 10.14 12.51 -17.55
N ILE A 39 11.15 13.26 -17.09
CA ILE A 39 11.18 14.72 -17.23
C ILE A 39 11.37 15.12 -18.69
N MET A 40 12.31 14.49 -19.41
CA MET A 40 12.60 14.84 -20.81
C MET A 40 11.43 14.58 -21.77
N GLN A 41 10.63 13.55 -21.49
CA GLN A 41 9.51 13.13 -22.32
C GLN A 41 8.15 13.44 -21.70
N GLN A 42 8.08 14.40 -20.77
CA GLN A 42 6.84 14.75 -20.06
C GLN A 42 5.71 15.18 -21.01
N GLU A 43 6.03 15.90 -22.09
CA GLU A 43 5.04 16.34 -23.09
C GLU A 43 4.35 15.14 -23.77
N LEU A 44 5.12 14.07 -24.10
CA LEU A 44 4.57 12.83 -24.62
C LEU A 44 3.59 12.19 -23.62
N ILE A 45 3.99 12.10 -22.35
CA ILE A 45 3.15 11.49 -21.30
C ILE A 45 1.87 12.31 -21.12
N LEU A 46 1.96 13.64 -21.09
CA LEU A 46 0.80 14.52 -20.94
C LEU A 46 -0.14 14.42 -22.13
N ALA A 47 0.40 14.37 -23.36
CA ALA A 47 -0.42 14.20 -24.56
C ALA A 47 -1.20 12.89 -24.58
N GLU A 48 -0.60 11.79 -24.13
CA GLU A 48 -1.28 10.50 -24.02
C GLU A 48 -2.28 10.50 -22.87
N ASN A 49 -1.97 11.15 -21.73
CA ASN A 49 -2.90 11.30 -20.61
C ASN A 49 -4.16 12.09 -21.01
N GLN A 50 -4.06 13.09 -21.87
CA GLN A 50 -5.22 13.82 -22.37
C GLN A 50 -6.22 12.93 -23.11
N LYS A 51 -5.77 11.85 -23.77
CA LYS A 51 -6.66 10.88 -24.42
C LYS A 51 -7.47 10.10 -23.38
N ASP A 52 -6.83 9.68 -22.27
CA ASP A 52 -7.50 8.99 -21.18
C ASP A 52 -8.52 9.91 -20.49
N LEU A 53 -8.15 11.17 -20.23
CA LEU A 53 -9.04 12.16 -19.60
C LEU A 53 -10.27 12.43 -20.46
N LYS A 54 -10.09 12.67 -21.77
CA LYS A 54 -11.18 12.89 -22.70
C LYS A 54 -12.14 11.69 -22.75
N ALA A 55 -11.58 10.46 -22.80
CA ALA A 55 -12.39 9.25 -22.79
C ALA A 55 -13.15 9.06 -21.46
N ALA A 56 -12.59 9.48 -20.32
CA ALA A 56 -13.24 9.44 -19.02
C ALA A 56 -14.38 10.47 -18.92
N GLU A 57 -14.18 11.69 -19.42
CA GLU A 57 -15.21 12.75 -19.49
C GLU A 57 -16.39 12.32 -20.36
N GLU A 58 -16.12 11.79 -21.57
CA GLU A 58 -17.15 11.29 -22.50
C GLU A 58 -17.99 10.15 -21.88
N LYS A 59 -17.41 9.35 -21.00
CA LYS A 59 -18.10 8.27 -20.25
C LYS A 59 -18.81 8.76 -19.00
N GLY A 60 -18.71 10.04 -18.64
CA GLY A 60 -19.35 10.60 -17.44
C GLY A 60 -18.75 10.07 -16.12
N VAL A 61 -17.45 9.78 -16.10
CA VAL A 61 -16.73 9.32 -14.90
C VAL A 61 -16.77 10.41 -13.83
N LYS A 62 -16.91 10.02 -12.55
CA LYS A 62 -16.91 10.96 -11.41
C LYS A 62 -15.65 11.81 -11.37
N GLN A 63 -15.79 13.11 -11.07
CA GLN A 63 -14.68 14.07 -11.02
C GLN A 63 -13.52 13.60 -10.13
N SER A 64 -13.80 12.98 -9.00
CA SER A 64 -12.77 12.44 -8.09
C SER A 64 -11.90 11.34 -8.72
N LEU A 65 -12.44 10.57 -9.68
CA LEU A 65 -11.68 9.58 -10.43
C LEU A 65 -10.89 10.23 -11.57
N ILE A 66 -11.45 11.26 -12.21
CA ILE A 66 -10.74 12.08 -13.22
C ILE A 66 -9.52 12.75 -12.58
N ASP A 67 -9.66 13.30 -11.36
CA ASP A 67 -8.54 13.91 -10.63
C ASP A 67 -7.43 12.89 -10.27
N ARG A 68 -7.78 11.63 -10.03
CA ARG A 68 -6.80 10.55 -9.83
C ARG A 68 -6.08 10.16 -11.10
N LEU A 69 -6.78 10.21 -12.24
CA LEU A 69 -6.28 9.86 -13.56
C LEU A 69 -5.37 10.96 -14.15
N ALA A 70 -5.69 12.22 -13.85
CA ALA A 70 -5.01 13.37 -14.40
C ALA A 70 -3.53 13.42 -14.03
N LEU A 71 -2.67 13.63 -15.01
CA LEU A 71 -1.26 13.96 -14.82
C LEU A 71 -1.01 15.45 -15.08
N SER A 72 0.01 15.97 -14.44
CA SER A 72 0.52 17.33 -14.64
C SER A 72 2.05 17.27 -14.64
N GLU A 73 2.71 18.33 -15.12
CA GLU A 73 4.17 18.44 -15.04
C GLU A 73 4.68 18.17 -13.62
N LYS A 74 3.99 18.72 -12.61
CA LYS A 74 4.32 18.47 -11.20
C LYS A 74 4.21 17.00 -10.83
N ARG A 75 3.11 16.31 -11.19
CA ARG A 75 2.94 14.89 -10.90
C ARG A 75 3.97 14.01 -11.59
N ILE A 76 4.41 14.38 -12.81
CA ILE A 76 5.50 13.70 -13.51
C ILE A 76 6.84 13.97 -12.82
N ALA A 77 7.07 15.20 -12.38
CA ALA A 77 8.24 15.53 -11.58
C ALA A 77 8.28 14.77 -10.24
N ASP A 78 7.13 14.63 -9.58
CA ASP A 78 7.00 13.86 -8.35
C ASP A 78 7.29 12.34 -8.60
N MET A 79 6.86 11.77 -9.73
CA MET A 79 7.23 10.40 -10.13
C MET A 79 8.74 10.26 -10.34
N ALA A 80 9.36 11.20 -11.04
CA ALA A 80 10.81 11.18 -11.28
C ALA A 80 11.59 11.30 -9.97
N GLU A 81 11.15 12.18 -9.09
CA GLU A 81 11.76 12.34 -7.76
C GLU A 81 11.59 11.08 -6.91
N GLY A 82 10.41 10.43 -6.94
CA GLY A 82 10.18 9.14 -6.30
C GLY A 82 11.18 8.06 -6.74
N LEU A 83 11.50 7.98 -8.04
CA LEU A 83 12.52 7.06 -8.54
C LEU A 83 13.94 7.40 -8.03
N ARG A 84 14.28 8.69 -7.92
CA ARG A 84 15.56 9.13 -7.35
C ARG A 84 15.66 8.82 -5.86
N GLN A 85 14.56 8.98 -5.13
CA GLN A 85 14.49 8.59 -3.72
C GLN A 85 14.66 7.09 -3.55
N ILE A 86 13.99 6.25 -4.37
CA ILE A 86 14.19 4.79 -4.38
C ILE A 86 15.66 4.45 -4.70
N ALA A 87 16.30 5.16 -5.63
CA ALA A 87 17.70 4.96 -5.93
C ALA A 87 18.62 5.23 -4.73
N SER A 88 18.27 6.19 -3.87
CA SER A 88 19.03 6.57 -2.67
C SER A 88 18.86 5.61 -1.49
N LEU A 89 17.79 4.79 -1.47
CA LEU A 89 17.56 3.81 -0.42
C LEU A 89 18.59 2.70 -0.46
N ASP A 90 18.86 2.10 0.70
CA ASP A 90 19.68 0.90 0.81
C ASP A 90 19.08 -0.27 0.02
N ASP A 91 19.93 -1.01 -0.66
CA ASP A 91 19.52 -2.18 -1.43
C ASP A 91 19.44 -3.41 -0.53
N PRO A 92 18.26 -3.97 -0.27
CA PRO A 92 18.14 -5.11 0.62
C PRO A 92 18.65 -6.42 0.00
N VAL A 93 18.84 -6.46 -1.32
CA VAL A 93 19.25 -7.70 -2.01
C VAL A 93 20.70 -8.02 -1.72
N GLY A 94 20.92 -9.21 -1.18
CA GLY A 94 22.27 -9.67 -0.82
C GLY A 94 22.57 -9.58 0.66
N GLU A 95 21.74 -8.90 1.45
CA GLU A 95 21.87 -8.81 2.90
C GLU A 95 21.87 -10.20 3.54
N ILE A 96 22.79 -10.42 4.48
CA ILE A 96 22.86 -11.65 5.28
C ILE A 96 22.23 -11.37 6.65
N LEU A 97 21.00 -11.86 6.82
CA LEU A 97 20.21 -11.63 8.03
C LEU A 97 20.75 -12.38 9.25
N SER A 98 21.35 -13.54 9.03
CA SER A 98 21.94 -14.35 10.08
C SER A 98 23.00 -15.30 9.52
N MET A 99 23.98 -15.67 10.35
CA MET A 99 24.95 -16.72 10.05
C MET A 99 25.26 -17.48 11.35
N LYS A 100 25.05 -18.80 11.37
CA LYS A 100 25.25 -19.65 12.55
C LYS A 100 26.13 -20.86 12.20
N VAL A 101 27.07 -21.17 13.08
CA VAL A 101 27.86 -22.40 13.01
C VAL A 101 27.10 -23.51 13.71
N ARG A 102 26.95 -24.65 13.04
CA ARG A 102 26.27 -25.84 13.60
C ARG A 102 27.30 -26.73 14.31
N PRO A 103 26.88 -27.62 15.23
CA PRO A 103 27.77 -28.54 15.90
C PRO A 103 28.62 -29.43 14.97
N ASN A 104 28.12 -29.73 13.77
CA ASN A 104 28.84 -30.48 12.75
C ASN A 104 29.81 -29.63 11.89
N GLY A 105 29.97 -28.34 12.20
CA GLY A 105 30.83 -27.41 11.49
C GLY A 105 30.23 -26.72 10.28
N LEU A 106 28.99 -27.05 9.87
CA LEU A 106 28.30 -26.30 8.80
C LEU A 106 28.03 -24.86 9.24
N ARG A 107 28.33 -23.90 8.37
CA ARG A 107 27.94 -22.50 8.55
C ARG A 107 26.67 -22.27 7.70
N ILE A 108 25.54 -21.99 8.36
CA ILE A 108 24.25 -21.79 7.73
C ILE A 108 23.85 -20.34 7.92
N GLY A 109 23.64 -19.62 6.80
CA GLY A 109 23.19 -18.24 6.79
C GLY A 109 21.89 -18.09 6.04
N GLN A 110 21.17 -17.01 6.32
CA GLN A 110 19.98 -16.60 5.61
C GLN A 110 20.29 -15.31 4.84
N LYS A 111 20.12 -15.35 3.51
CA LYS A 111 20.42 -14.24 2.59
C LYS A 111 19.15 -13.77 1.92
N ARG A 112 18.95 -12.45 1.86
CA ARG A 112 17.84 -11.79 1.16
C ARG A 112 18.05 -11.84 -0.35
N VAL A 113 17.00 -12.18 -1.10
CA VAL A 113 17.01 -12.31 -2.56
C VAL A 113 15.71 -11.76 -3.17
N PRO A 114 15.68 -11.39 -4.47
CA PRO A 114 14.45 -10.99 -5.14
C PRO A 114 13.35 -12.06 -5.05
N LEU A 115 12.10 -11.64 -5.15
CA LEU A 115 10.95 -12.54 -5.34
C LEU A 115 11.00 -13.21 -6.71
N GLY A 116 11.32 -12.44 -7.76
CA GLY A 116 11.37 -12.89 -9.14
C GLY A 116 10.51 -12.04 -10.08
N VAL A 117 9.37 -12.55 -10.52
CA VAL A 117 8.39 -11.84 -11.34
C VAL A 117 7.23 -11.36 -10.46
N VAL A 118 7.03 -10.06 -10.40
CA VAL A 118 5.93 -9.44 -9.64
C VAL A 118 4.86 -8.97 -10.62
N GLY A 119 3.65 -9.47 -10.48
CA GLY A 119 2.50 -8.96 -11.22
C GLY A 119 1.73 -7.92 -10.41
N ILE A 120 1.42 -6.75 -10.98
CA ILE A 120 0.68 -5.70 -10.29
C ILE A 120 -0.56 -5.35 -11.08
N ILE A 121 -1.74 -5.53 -10.46
CA ILE A 121 -3.05 -5.20 -11.03
C ILE A 121 -3.57 -3.95 -10.31
N TYR A 122 -3.73 -2.84 -11.05
CA TYR A 122 -4.08 -1.55 -10.44
C TYR A 122 -5.11 -0.76 -11.24
N GLU A 123 -5.78 0.20 -10.58
CA GLU A 123 -6.86 1.02 -11.14
C GLU A 123 -6.46 2.49 -11.17
N SER A 124 -6.94 3.22 -12.18
CA SER A 124 -7.05 4.71 -12.27
C SER A 124 -5.93 5.56 -11.66
N ARG A 125 -4.68 5.07 -11.67
CA ARG A 125 -3.54 5.77 -11.07
C ARG A 125 -2.27 5.60 -11.92
N PRO A 126 -2.06 6.42 -12.96
CA PRO A 126 -0.90 6.28 -13.84
C PRO A 126 0.46 6.34 -13.14
N ASN A 127 0.57 7.10 -12.04
CA ASN A 127 1.80 7.18 -11.23
C ASN A 127 2.25 5.82 -10.67
N VAL A 128 1.30 4.93 -10.38
CA VAL A 128 1.63 3.57 -9.88
C VAL A 128 2.52 2.81 -10.85
N THR A 129 2.43 3.09 -12.15
CA THR A 129 3.29 2.49 -13.18
C THR A 129 4.78 2.75 -12.92
N ALA A 130 5.14 3.99 -12.56
CA ALA A 130 6.52 4.36 -12.25
C ALA A 130 6.96 3.87 -10.87
N ASP A 131 6.10 4.02 -9.86
CA ASP A 131 6.38 3.61 -8.48
C ASP A 131 6.60 2.10 -8.40
N ALA A 132 5.71 1.33 -9.01
CA ALA A 132 5.79 -0.13 -9.07
C ALA A 132 7.05 -0.63 -9.79
N PHE A 133 7.38 -0.01 -10.92
CA PHE A 133 8.64 -0.30 -11.62
C PHE A 133 9.83 -0.02 -10.71
N GLY A 134 9.90 1.17 -10.11
CA GLY A 134 11.04 1.59 -9.30
C GLY A 134 11.33 0.65 -8.14
N LEU A 135 10.30 0.29 -7.39
CA LEU A 135 10.41 -0.62 -6.24
C LEU A 135 10.80 -2.04 -6.67
N CYS A 136 10.15 -2.59 -7.69
CA CYS A 136 10.47 -3.91 -8.21
C CYS A 136 11.89 -3.97 -8.79
N PHE A 137 12.28 -2.98 -9.58
CA PHE A 137 13.60 -2.93 -10.19
C PHE A 137 14.72 -2.76 -9.15
N LYS A 138 14.57 -1.88 -8.14
CA LYS A 138 15.54 -1.72 -7.05
C LYS A 138 15.76 -3.03 -6.30
N THR A 139 14.74 -3.83 -6.14
CA THR A 139 14.79 -5.13 -5.46
C THR A 139 15.15 -6.31 -6.37
N GLY A 140 15.55 -6.01 -7.63
CA GLY A 140 16.01 -7.03 -8.58
C GLY A 140 14.90 -7.92 -9.14
N ASN A 141 13.65 -7.46 -9.12
CA ASN A 141 12.50 -8.14 -9.72
C ASN A 141 12.20 -7.60 -11.12
N ALA A 142 11.59 -8.43 -11.96
CA ALA A 142 10.87 -7.96 -13.13
C ALA A 142 9.41 -7.72 -12.76
N VAL A 143 8.76 -6.76 -13.42
CA VAL A 143 7.36 -6.42 -13.14
C VAL A 143 6.48 -6.52 -14.37
N ILE A 144 5.32 -7.17 -14.22
CA ILE A 144 4.22 -7.17 -15.19
C ILE A 144 3.11 -6.28 -14.64
N LEU A 145 2.81 -5.21 -15.34
CA LEU A 145 1.85 -4.20 -14.98
C LEU A 145 0.54 -4.42 -15.74
N ARG A 146 -0.57 -4.46 -15.01
CA ARG A 146 -1.92 -4.46 -15.57
C ARG A 146 -2.71 -3.30 -14.97
N GLY A 147 -2.69 -2.16 -15.65
CA GLY A 147 -3.46 -0.99 -15.28
C GLY A 147 -4.92 -1.05 -15.72
N GLY A 148 -5.76 -0.20 -15.17
CA GLY A 148 -7.15 -0.03 -15.61
C GLY A 148 -7.22 0.42 -17.08
N SER A 149 -8.32 0.06 -17.76
CA SER A 149 -8.59 0.48 -19.14
C SER A 149 -8.79 1.98 -19.31
N ASP A 150 -9.04 2.66 -18.22
CA ASP A 150 -9.22 4.11 -18.10
C ASP A 150 -7.90 4.90 -18.17
N ALA A 151 -6.75 4.23 -17.96
CA ALA A 151 -5.43 4.84 -17.95
C ALA A 151 -4.48 4.22 -18.98
N ILE A 152 -4.98 3.53 -19.99
CA ILE A 152 -4.14 2.69 -20.87
C ILE A 152 -3.13 3.51 -21.66
N TYR A 153 -3.50 4.66 -22.21
CA TYR A 153 -2.60 5.50 -22.99
C TYR A 153 -1.49 6.09 -22.12
N SER A 154 -1.84 6.56 -20.93
CA SER A 154 -0.88 7.05 -19.94
C SER A 154 0.11 5.96 -19.53
N ASN A 155 -0.38 4.77 -19.21
CA ASN A 155 0.46 3.65 -18.79
C ASN A 155 1.39 3.19 -19.91
N GLN A 156 0.93 3.13 -21.15
CA GLN A 156 1.77 2.82 -22.33
C GLN A 156 2.87 3.88 -22.52
N ALA A 157 2.53 5.17 -22.39
CA ALA A 157 3.51 6.25 -22.50
C ALA A 157 4.59 6.16 -21.42
N ILE A 158 4.18 5.97 -20.16
CA ILE A 158 5.11 5.85 -19.02
C ILE A 158 6.03 4.63 -19.21
N VAL A 159 5.49 3.46 -19.55
CA VAL A 159 6.30 2.24 -19.78
C VAL A 159 7.27 2.43 -20.96
N ARG A 160 6.86 3.12 -22.03
CA ARG A 160 7.74 3.45 -23.15
C ARG A 160 8.92 4.32 -22.69
N VAL A 161 8.66 5.31 -21.85
CA VAL A 161 9.68 6.18 -21.29
C VAL A 161 10.60 5.43 -20.33
N ILE A 162 10.07 4.57 -19.47
CA ILE A 162 10.87 3.69 -18.61
C ILE A 162 11.82 2.83 -19.45
N LYS A 163 11.30 2.18 -20.49
CA LYS A 163 12.13 1.37 -21.42
C LYS A 163 13.21 2.19 -22.13
N ALA A 164 12.95 3.45 -22.43
CA ALA A 164 13.96 4.34 -23.01
C ALA A 164 15.11 4.63 -22.02
N GLY A 165 14.79 4.88 -20.74
CA GLY A 165 15.79 5.06 -19.67
C GLY A 165 16.63 3.80 -19.46
N LEU A 166 16.00 2.63 -19.39
CA LEU A 166 16.70 1.35 -19.27
C LEU A 166 17.65 1.10 -20.45
N ARG A 167 17.22 1.42 -21.66
CA ARG A 167 18.03 1.29 -22.88
C ARG A 167 19.29 2.16 -22.85
N LYS A 168 19.21 3.37 -22.31
CA LYS A 168 20.38 4.27 -22.17
C LYS A 168 21.47 3.64 -21.33
N GLU A 169 21.08 2.95 -20.27
CA GLU A 169 21.99 2.23 -19.37
C GLU A 169 22.30 0.80 -19.84
N LYS A 170 21.88 0.41 -21.05
CA LYS A 170 22.04 -0.93 -21.64
C LYS A 170 21.42 -2.06 -20.79
N LEU A 171 20.37 -1.74 -20.06
CA LEU A 171 19.61 -2.67 -19.23
C LEU A 171 18.48 -3.32 -20.03
N CYS A 172 18.07 -4.50 -19.61
CA CYS A 172 16.98 -5.24 -20.22
C CYS A 172 15.67 -4.44 -20.15
N GLN A 173 14.98 -4.27 -21.27
CA GLN A 173 13.72 -3.52 -21.33
C GLN A 173 12.52 -4.37 -20.83
N ASP A 174 12.65 -5.68 -20.79
CA ASP A 174 11.60 -6.58 -20.33
C ASP A 174 11.54 -6.68 -18.78
N LEU A 175 12.37 -5.88 -18.10
CA LEU A 175 12.25 -5.65 -16.65
C LEU A 175 10.94 -4.96 -16.26
N VAL A 176 10.29 -4.30 -17.23
CA VAL A 176 8.95 -3.76 -17.11
C VAL A 176 8.13 -4.16 -18.34
N LEU A 177 7.02 -4.83 -18.11
CA LEU A 177 6.07 -5.22 -19.13
C LEU A 177 4.68 -4.71 -18.78
N LEU A 178 3.95 -4.23 -19.78
CA LEU A 178 2.57 -3.78 -19.64
C LEU A 178 1.65 -4.76 -20.36
N VAL A 179 0.60 -5.18 -19.69
CA VAL A 179 -0.52 -5.89 -20.32
C VAL A 179 -1.36 -4.84 -21.04
N GLU A 180 -1.27 -4.81 -22.36
CA GLU A 180 -1.95 -3.80 -23.19
C GLU A 180 -3.41 -4.19 -23.50
N ASP A 181 -3.71 -5.49 -23.47
CA ASP A 181 -5.08 -5.97 -23.55
C ASP A 181 -5.85 -5.63 -22.25
N THR A 182 -6.88 -4.83 -22.41
CA THR A 182 -7.69 -4.34 -21.28
C THR A 182 -8.87 -5.24 -20.93
N SER A 183 -9.02 -6.39 -21.60
CA SER A 183 -10.09 -7.36 -21.35
C SER A 183 -9.99 -7.97 -19.94
N ARG A 184 -11.11 -8.49 -19.45
CA ARG A 184 -11.15 -9.19 -18.14
C ARG A 184 -10.54 -10.59 -18.25
N GLU A 185 -10.61 -11.18 -19.42
CA GLU A 185 -10.07 -12.50 -19.73
C GLU A 185 -8.57 -12.55 -19.48
N VAL A 186 -7.82 -11.55 -19.93
CA VAL A 186 -6.37 -11.46 -19.72
C VAL A 186 -6.00 -11.31 -18.24
N VAL A 187 -6.82 -10.61 -17.44
CA VAL A 187 -6.62 -10.55 -15.98
C VAL A 187 -6.81 -11.95 -15.37
N ASN A 188 -7.82 -12.69 -15.80
CA ASN A 188 -8.04 -14.05 -15.34
C ASN A 188 -6.90 -14.98 -15.74
N GLU A 189 -6.34 -14.84 -16.94
CA GLU A 189 -5.13 -15.56 -17.35
C GLU A 189 -3.94 -15.19 -16.45
N MET A 190 -3.69 -13.90 -16.22
CA MET A 190 -2.61 -13.42 -15.36
C MET A 190 -2.68 -14.04 -13.96
N MET A 191 -3.89 -14.14 -13.37
CA MET A 191 -4.11 -14.79 -12.07
C MET A 191 -3.82 -16.29 -12.07
N LYS A 192 -3.72 -16.93 -13.24
CA LYS A 192 -3.42 -18.37 -13.40
C LYS A 192 -1.98 -18.67 -13.82
N MET A 193 -1.13 -17.67 -13.97
CA MET A 193 0.28 -17.83 -14.41
C MET A 193 1.18 -18.37 -13.28
N HIS A 194 0.72 -19.35 -12.52
CA HIS A 194 1.51 -20.02 -11.48
C HIS A 194 2.82 -20.60 -12.07
N GLY A 195 3.94 -20.36 -11.41
CA GLY A 195 5.26 -20.78 -11.85
C GLY A 195 5.94 -19.86 -12.87
N LEU A 196 5.20 -18.95 -13.51
CA LEU A 196 5.73 -17.88 -14.38
C LEU A 196 5.71 -16.53 -13.67
N ILE A 197 4.67 -16.24 -12.91
CA ILE A 197 4.57 -15.09 -12.01
C ILE A 197 4.72 -15.61 -10.57
N ASP A 198 5.60 -14.99 -9.79
CA ASP A 198 5.93 -15.45 -8.45
C ASP A 198 4.97 -14.87 -7.39
N VAL A 199 4.45 -13.65 -7.62
CA VAL A 199 3.49 -12.99 -6.73
C VAL A 199 2.63 -11.98 -7.49
N LEU A 200 1.37 -11.83 -7.08
CA LEU A 200 0.46 -10.76 -7.52
C LEU A 200 0.19 -9.76 -6.39
N ILE A 201 0.15 -8.48 -6.75
CA ILE A 201 -0.18 -7.39 -5.83
C ILE A 201 -1.35 -6.59 -6.44
N PRO A 202 -2.59 -6.78 -5.97
CA PRO A 202 -3.71 -5.95 -6.40
C PRO A 202 -3.66 -4.58 -5.72
N ARG A 203 -3.95 -3.51 -6.48
CA ARG A 203 -3.96 -2.10 -6.04
C ARG A 203 -5.23 -1.40 -6.54
N GLY A 204 -6.29 -1.43 -5.78
CA GLY A 204 -7.58 -0.86 -6.18
C GLY A 204 -8.62 -0.94 -5.09
N GLY A 205 -9.88 -0.87 -5.46
CA GLY A 205 -10.99 -0.99 -4.52
C GLY A 205 -11.15 -2.42 -3.98
N ALA A 206 -11.90 -2.56 -2.88
CA ALA A 206 -12.14 -3.85 -2.19
C ALA A 206 -12.61 -4.96 -3.14
N GLY A 207 -13.44 -4.63 -4.14
CA GLY A 207 -13.93 -5.60 -5.11
C GLY A 207 -12.83 -6.21 -6.00
N LEU A 208 -11.85 -5.39 -6.45
CA LEU A 208 -10.70 -5.89 -7.19
C LEU A 208 -9.85 -6.81 -6.31
N ILE A 209 -9.54 -6.38 -5.11
CA ILE A 209 -8.70 -7.12 -4.16
C ILE A 209 -9.34 -8.47 -3.86
N ALA A 210 -10.61 -8.48 -3.46
CA ALA A 210 -11.36 -9.70 -3.17
C ALA A 210 -11.41 -10.67 -4.38
N ASN A 211 -11.60 -10.14 -5.59
CA ASN A 211 -11.61 -10.94 -6.81
C ASN A 211 -10.25 -11.60 -7.06
N VAL A 212 -9.14 -10.86 -6.91
CA VAL A 212 -7.79 -11.41 -7.12
C VAL A 212 -7.46 -12.46 -6.06
N VAL A 213 -7.75 -12.18 -4.79
CA VAL A 213 -7.50 -13.11 -3.67
C VAL A 213 -8.29 -14.41 -3.84
N ALA A 214 -9.58 -14.32 -4.24
CA ALA A 214 -10.44 -15.49 -4.37
C ALA A 214 -10.13 -16.36 -5.60
N ASN A 215 -9.61 -15.78 -6.67
CA ASN A 215 -9.50 -16.45 -7.96
C ASN A 215 -8.06 -16.74 -8.42
N SER A 216 -7.04 -16.18 -7.74
CA SER A 216 -5.65 -16.39 -8.15
C SER A 216 -5.12 -17.76 -7.71
N THR A 217 -4.35 -18.41 -8.61
CA THR A 217 -3.48 -19.53 -8.27
C THR A 217 -2.03 -19.09 -8.05
N VAL A 218 -1.69 -17.88 -8.44
CA VAL A 218 -0.44 -17.22 -8.08
C VAL A 218 -0.57 -16.68 -6.65
N PRO A 219 0.43 -16.79 -5.78
CA PRO A 219 0.42 -16.17 -4.46
C PRO A 219 0.07 -14.67 -4.54
N VAL A 220 -0.76 -14.19 -3.63
CA VAL A 220 -1.20 -12.79 -3.60
C VAL A 220 -0.69 -12.12 -2.33
N ILE A 221 -0.10 -10.94 -2.47
CA ILE A 221 0.07 -10.00 -1.36
C ILE A 221 -1.05 -8.97 -1.49
N GLU A 222 -2.05 -9.10 -0.63
CA GLU A 222 -3.19 -8.20 -0.66
C GLU A 222 -2.87 -6.86 0.00
N THR A 223 -3.28 -5.77 -0.65
CA THR A 223 -3.33 -4.46 -0.02
C THR A 223 -4.67 -4.30 0.67
N GLY A 224 -4.66 -3.84 1.94
CA GLY A 224 -5.86 -3.75 2.74
C GLY A 224 -6.73 -2.53 2.42
N THR A 225 -8.03 -2.66 2.69
CA THR A 225 -8.92 -1.53 2.96
C THR A 225 -8.68 -1.03 4.39
N GLY A 226 -9.03 0.21 4.70
CA GLY A 226 -8.71 0.81 5.99
C GLY A 226 -9.93 1.32 6.77
N ASN A 227 -10.61 0.45 7.53
CA ASN A 227 -11.50 0.92 8.57
C ASN A 227 -10.69 1.14 9.86
N CYS A 228 -9.98 2.28 9.92
CA CYS A 228 -9.09 2.61 11.03
C CYS A 228 -9.86 3.27 12.17
N HIS A 229 -9.53 2.89 13.43
CA HIS A 229 -10.16 3.43 14.63
C HIS A 229 -9.19 4.30 15.42
N VAL A 230 -9.75 5.30 16.10
CA VAL A 230 -9.08 6.02 17.18
C VAL A 230 -9.92 5.84 18.44
N TYR A 231 -9.32 5.27 19.50
CA TYR A 231 -9.95 5.09 20.80
C TYR A 231 -9.51 6.17 21.78
N VAL A 232 -10.48 6.90 22.33
CA VAL A 232 -10.28 7.90 23.40
C VAL A 232 -10.54 7.21 24.74
N ASP A 233 -9.46 6.87 25.43
CA ASP A 233 -9.48 6.18 26.73
C ASP A 233 -9.93 7.11 27.87
N GLU A 234 -10.31 6.53 29.03
CA GLU A 234 -10.78 7.27 30.19
C GLU A 234 -9.77 8.28 30.78
N THR A 235 -8.47 8.08 30.47
CA THR A 235 -7.38 8.95 30.92
C THR A 235 -6.86 9.89 29.84
N ALA A 236 -7.50 9.93 28.68
CA ALA A 236 -7.03 10.71 27.52
C ALA A 236 -6.93 12.20 27.80
N ASP A 237 -5.93 12.85 27.23
CA ASP A 237 -5.90 14.30 27.10
C ASP A 237 -6.87 14.73 26.00
N ILE A 238 -7.80 15.61 26.34
CA ILE A 238 -8.90 16.02 25.45
C ILE A 238 -8.39 16.83 24.24
N SER A 239 -7.41 17.71 24.45
CA SER A 239 -6.86 18.53 23.38
C SER A 239 -6.11 17.66 22.38
N MET A 240 -5.24 16.78 22.89
CA MET A 240 -4.52 15.80 22.09
C MET A 240 -5.49 14.90 21.29
N ALA A 241 -6.55 14.43 21.93
CA ALA A 241 -7.56 13.59 21.27
C ALA A 241 -8.23 14.33 20.11
N ALA A 242 -8.65 15.57 20.33
CA ALA A 242 -9.30 16.37 19.29
C ALA A 242 -8.35 16.68 18.12
N ASP A 243 -7.07 16.99 18.39
CA ASP A 243 -6.06 17.27 17.37
C ASP A 243 -5.74 16.02 16.54
N ILE A 244 -5.55 14.86 17.18
CA ILE A 244 -5.24 13.60 16.52
C ILE A 244 -6.42 13.14 15.65
N ILE A 245 -7.65 13.21 16.14
CA ILE A 245 -8.85 12.77 15.41
C ILE A 245 -9.11 13.69 14.22
N GLU A 246 -8.99 15.00 14.40
CA GLU A 246 -9.08 15.97 13.30
C GLU A 246 -8.05 15.62 12.21
N ASN A 247 -6.77 15.49 12.57
CA ASN A 247 -5.73 15.11 11.60
C ASN A 247 -6.00 13.75 10.95
N ALA A 248 -6.34 12.74 11.75
CA ALA A 248 -6.55 11.38 11.27
C ALA A 248 -7.70 11.29 10.26
N LYS A 249 -8.76 12.13 10.40
CA LYS A 249 -9.89 12.13 9.46
C LYS A 249 -9.72 13.12 8.32
N THR A 250 -9.23 14.35 8.59
CA THR A 250 -9.39 15.47 7.66
C THR A 250 -8.17 15.76 6.78
N GLN A 251 -6.96 15.37 7.19
CA GLN A 251 -5.75 15.62 6.42
C GLN A 251 -5.85 15.04 4.98
N ARG A 252 -6.45 13.84 4.84
CA ARG A 252 -6.80 13.23 3.55
C ARG A 252 -7.85 12.13 3.75
N MET A 253 -9.09 12.40 3.44
CA MET A 253 -10.22 11.50 3.74
C MET A 253 -10.24 10.22 2.89
N GLY A 254 -9.86 10.31 1.60
CA GLY A 254 -9.96 9.22 0.63
C GLY A 254 -8.77 8.28 0.60
N VAL A 255 -8.18 7.92 1.77
CA VAL A 255 -7.06 6.99 1.90
C VAL A 255 -7.29 5.99 3.01
N CYS A 256 -6.67 4.80 2.89
CA CYS A 256 -6.92 3.66 3.77
C CYS A 256 -6.48 3.83 5.22
N ASN A 257 -5.58 4.77 5.52
CA ASN A 257 -5.13 5.07 6.89
C ASN A 257 -5.85 6.27 7.53
N ALA A 258 -6.90 6.81 6.88
CA ALA A 258 -7.77 7.80 7.49
C ALA A 258 -8.63 7.16 8.59
N CYS A 259 -8.91 7.92 9.65
CA CYS A 259 -9.83 7.46 10.69
C CYS A 259 -11.26 7.39 10.13
N GLU A 260 -11.88 6.21 10.21
CA GLU A 260 -13.27 5.99 9.77
C GLU A 260 -14.20 5.78 10.95
N SER A 261 -13.66 5.35 12.08
CA SER A 261 -14.43 5.06 13.28
C SER A 261 -13.73 5.61 14.53
N LEU A 262 -14.47 6.36 15.35
CA LEU A 262 -14.07 6.86 16.64
C LEU A 262 -14.73 6.04 17.74
N VAL A 263 -13.94 5.61 18.72
CA VAL A 263 -14.43 4.93 19.92
C VAL A 263 -14.14 5.81 21.14
N ILE A 264 -15.12 6.07 22.00
CA ILE A 264 -14.94 6.95 23.15
C ILE A 264 -15.36 6.20 24.43
N HIS A 265 -14.49 6.20 25.46
CA HIS A 265 -14.85 5.70 26.78
C HIS A 265 -15.97 6.55 27.38
N SER A 266 -16.99 5.91 27.96
CA SER A 266 -18.18 6.60 28.48
C SER A 266 -17.84 7.67 29.54
N GLY A 267 -16.82 7.45 30.36
CA GLY A 267 -16.32 8.42 31.33
C GLY A 267 -15.70 9.68 30.75
N MET A 268 -15.36 9.65 29.43
CA MET A 268 -14.82 10.81 28.70
C MET A 268 -15.83 11.44 27.74
N LEU A 269 -16.97 10.80 27.51
CA LEU A 269 -17.89 11.19 26.45
C LEU A 269 -18.36 12.64 26.60
N GLU A 270 -18.83 13.06 27.78
CA GLU A 270 -19.30 14.44 28.02
C GLU A 270 -18.19 15.49 27.82
N LYS A 271 -16.93 15.13 28.12
CA LYS A 271 -15.81 16.06 28.07
C LYS A 271 -15.18 16.14 26.67
N ALA A 272 -15.03 15.01 25.99
CA ALA A 272 -14.28 14.91 24.75
C ALA A 272 -15.16 15.09 23.50
N LEU A 273 -16.44 14.70 23.54
CA LEU A 273 -17.29 14.69 22.36
C LEU A 273 -17.45 16.08 21.72
N LEU A 274 -17.82 17.09 22.49
CA LEU A 274 -18.08 18.44 21.96
C LEU A 274 -16.84 19.09 21.33
N PRO A 275 -15.64 19.06 21.94
CA PRO A 275 -14.41 19.53 21.28
C PRO A 275 -14.10 18.82 19.97
N ILE A 276 -14.28 17.48 19.93
CA ILE A 276 -14.04 16.68 18.71
C ILE A 276 -15.06 17.03 17.62
N VAL A 277 -16.35 17.03 17.95
CA VAL A 277 -17.45 17.40 17.02
C VAL A 277 -17.23 18.77 16.43
N LYS A 278 -16.83 19.75 17.25
CA LYS A 278 -16.53 21.11 16.77
C LYS A 278 -15.48 21.09 15.67
N LYS A 279 -14.32 20.45 15.91
CA LYS A 279 -13.23 20.37 14.94
C LYS A 279 -13.64 19.65 13.66
N LEU A 280 -14.31 18.51 13.77
CA LEU A 280 -14.77 17.75 12.62
C LEU A 280 -15.82 18.52 11.79
N SER A 281 -16.71 19.29 12.45
CA SER A 281 -17.73 20.10 11.79
C SER A 281 -17.13 21.26 10.99
N GLU A 282 -16.01 21.84 11.43
CA GLU A 282 -15.28 22.88 10.69
C GLU A 282 -14.79 22.38 9.31
N HIS A 283 -14.62 21.06 9.16
CA HIS A 283 -14.25 20.39 7.91
C HIS A 283 -15.44 19.74 7.17
N GLY A 284 -16.67 19.98 7.64
CA GLY A 284 -17.88 19.44 7.01
C GLY A 284 -18.03 17.92 7.16
N ILE A 285 -17.46 17.31 8.20
CA ILE A 285 -17.56 15.86 8.44
C ILE A 285 -18.95 15.51 8.98
N GLU A 286 -19.64 14.59 8.30
CA GLU A 286 -20.85 13.96 8.80
C GLU A 286 -20.51 12.97 9.91
N ILE A 287 -21.12 13.11 11.06
CA ILE A 287 -20.90 12.21 12.20
C ILE A 287 -22.12 11.31 12.36
N ARG A 288 -21.87 10.00 12.54
CA ARG A 288 -22.89 8.99 12.86
C ARG A 288 -22.59 8.37 14.20
N GLY A 289 -23.44 8.59 15.19
CA GLY A 289 -23.21 8.20 16.57
C GLY A 289 -24.21 7.18 17.10
N ASP A 290 -23.82 6.42 18.13
CA ASP A 290 -24.73 5.61 18.92
C ASP A 290 -25.70 6.45 19.75
N GLU A 291 -26.57 5.80 20.54
CA GLU A 291 -27.59 6.50 21.35
C GLU A 291 -26.96 7.46 22.36
N ARG A 292 -25.90 7.04 23.08
CA ARG A 292 -25.22 7.87 24.09
C ARG A 292 -24.60 9.12 23.51
N VAL A 293 -23.99 9.02 22.32
CA VAL A 293 -23.45 10.17 21.56
C VAL A 293 -24.58 11.13 21.21
N ARG A 294 -25.72 10.62 20.76
CA ARG A 294 -26.88 11.42 20.35
C ARG A 294 -27.66 12.02 21.53
N GLU A 295 -27.59 11.45 22.71
CA GLU A 295 -28.11 12.08 23.92
C GLU A 295 -27.41 13.42 24.24
N ILE A 296 -26.10 13.51 23.95
CA ILE A 296 -25.30 14.74 24.15
C ILE A 296 -25.39 15.68 22.94
N CYS A 297 -25.36 15.13 21.73
CA CYS A 297 -25.41 15.88 20.48
C CYS A 297 -26.56 15.36 19.59
N PRO A 298 -27.83 15.83 19.79
CA PRO A 298 -29.00 15.32 19.06
C PRO A 298 -28.99 15.55 17.55
N GLU A 299 -28.17 16.48 17.05
CA GLU A 299 -27.97 16.76 15.63
C GLU A 299 -27.15 15.69 14.90
N ILE A 300 -26.42 14.85 15.62
CA ILE A 300 -25.65 13.75 15.06
C ILE A 300 -26.59 12.67 14.53
N LYS A 301 -26.32 12.16 13.33
CA LYS A 301 -27.12 11.08 12.73
C LYS A 301 -26.95 9.77 13.50
N ALA A 302 -28.00 8.96 13.52
CA ALA A 302 -27.91 7.64 14.12
C ALA A 302 -27.00 6.72 13.29
N ALA A 303 -26.05 6.08 13.95
CA ALA A 303 -25.25 5.03 13.35
C ALA A 303 -26.05 3.73 13.24
N SER A 304 -25.87 3.01 12.16
CA SER A 304 -26.35 1.66 11.94
C SER A 304 -25.27 0.63 12.31
N GLN A 305 -25.60 -0.66 12.29
CA GLN A 305 -24.60 -1.71 12.52
C GLN A 305 -23.53 -1.76 11.42
N ASP A 306 -23.90 -1.38 10.19
CA ASP A 306 -22.97 -1.38 9.05
C ASP A 306 -21.93 -0.25 9.16
N ASP A 307 -22.29 0.86 9.84
CA ASP A 307 -21.39 2.00 10.03
C ASP A 307 -20.12 1.64 10.82
N TRP A 308 -20.18 0.64 11.69
CA TRP A 308 -19.02 0.23 12.49
C TRP A 308 -17.91 -0.43 11.68
N GLY A 309 -18.27 -1.08 10.56
CA GLY A 309 -17.32 -1.78 9.69
C GLY A 309 -17.10 -1.11 8.33
N THR A 310 -17.59 0.13 8.14
CA THR A 310 -17.57 0.80 6.84
C THR A 310 -16.34 1.67 6.67
N GLU A 311 -15.55 1.40 5.63
CA GLU A 311 -14.56 2.34 5.09
C GLU A 311 -15.29 3.32 4.18
N TYR A 312 -15.57 4.53 4.67
CA TYR A 312 -16.34 5.55 3.91
C TYR A 312 -15.53 6.17 2.78
N LEU A 313 -14.24 6.41 2.99
CA LEU A 313 -13.36 7.17 2.07
C LEU A 313 -13.93 8.55 1.70
N ASP A 314 -14.71 9.12 2.61
CA ASP A 314 -15.48 10.35 2.42
C ASP A 314 -15.53 11.15 3.73
N ALA A 315 -16.17 12.31 3.70
CA ALA A 315 -16.39 13.20 4.83
C ALA A 315 -17.44 12.63 5.84
N ILE A 316 -17.25 11.38 6.26
CA ILE A 316 -18.14 10.67 7.19
C ILE A 316 -17.29 9.94 8.22
N ILE A 317 -17.71 9.93 9.49
CA ILE A 317 -17.09 9.17 10.58
C ILE A 317 -18.16 8.57 11.50
N SER A 318 -17.95 7.33 11.95
CA SER A 318 -18.78 6.72 12.99
C SER A 318 -18.22 6.99 14.39
N VAL A 319 -19.09 7.05 15.41
CA VAL A 319 -18.72 7.28 16.82
C VAL A 319 -19.44 6.28 17.71
N LYS A 320 -18.66 5.43 18.38
CA LYS A 320 -19.13 4.40 19.30
C LYS A 320 -18.71 4.69 20.73
N THR A 321 -19.63 4.53 21.69
CA THR A 321 -19.33 4.62 23.12
C THR A 321 -19.09 3.24 23.72
N VAL A 322 -18.08 3.10 24.58
CA VAL A 322 -17.72 1.88 25.29
C VAL A 322 -17.49 2.17 26.79
N ASP A 323 -17.65 1.13 27.64
CA ASP A 323 -17.51 1.30 29.08
C ASP A 323 -16.18 0.79 29.65
N SER A 324 -15.32 0.22 28.81
CA SER A 324 -13.99 -0.23 29.22
C SER A 324 -13.05 -0.35 28.02
N ILE A 325 -11.74 -0.46 28.30
CA ILE A 325 -10.73 -0.78 27.28
C ILE A 325 -10.98 -2.18 26.68
N ASP A 326 -11.46 -3.12 27.45
CA ASP A 326 -11.77 -4.49 26.94
C ASP A 326 -12.89 -4.45 25.90
N GLU A 327 -13.92 -3.65 26.15
CA GLU A 327 -15.00 -3.43 25.19
C GLU A 327 -14.49 -2.69 23.93
N ALA A 328 -13.61 -1.68 24.09
CA ALA A 328 -12.98 -0.99 22.98
C ALA A 328 -12.19 -1.95 22.10
N ILE A 329 -11.32 -2.76 22.69
CA ILE A 329 -10.50 -3.76 21.98
C ILE A 329 -11.39 -4.78 21.26
N SER A 330 -12.42 -5.28 21.95
CA SER A 330 -13.38 -6.23 21.35
C SER A 330 -14.12 -5.64 20.16
N HIS A 331 -14.58 -4.37 20.28
CA HIS A 331 -15.24 -3.66 19.20
C HIS A 331 -14.31 -3.43 18.01
N ILE A 332 -13.11 -2.89 18.26
CA ILE A 332 -12.13 -2.60 17.23
C ILE A 332 -11.72 -3.89 16.51
N ASN A 333 -11.33 -4.95 17.23
CA ASN A 333 -10.96 -6.23 16.62
C ASN A 333 -12.08 -6.90 15.82
N LYS A 334 -13.34 -6.60 16.14
CA LYS A 334 -14.48 -7.10 15.37
C LYS A 334 -14.70 -6.36 14.05
N TYR A 335 -14.45 -5.06 14.02
CA TYR A 335 -14.85 -4.20 12.91
C TYR A 335 -13.68 -3.61 12.12
N ASN A 336 -12.44 -3.71 12.63
CA ASN A 336 -11.27 -3.25 11.90
C ASN A 336 -10.98 -4.13 10.67
N THR A 337 -10.15 -3.60 9.80
CA THR A 337 -9.63 -4.32 8.63
C THR A 337 -8.20 -4.81 8.82
N GLY A 338 -7.67 -4.74 10.05
CA GLY A 338 -6.29 -5.08 10.37
C GLY A 338 -5.26 -4.06 9.89
N HIS A 339 -5.69 -2.81 9.59
CA HIS A 339 -4.83 -1.79 9.01
C HIS A 339 -4.08 -0.96 10.07
N SER A 340 -4.72 0.02 10.67
CA SER A 340 -4.09 0.96 11.60
C SER A 340 -5.05 1.40 12.68
N GLU A 341 -4.66 1.21 13.93
CA GLU A 341 -5.51 1.51 15.09
C GLU A 341 -4.74 2.39 16.08
N SER A 342 -5.42 3.31 16.76
CA SER A 342 -4.79 4.22 17.71
C SER A 342 -5.57 4.28 19.02
N ILE A 343 -4.84 4.35 20.14
CA ILE A 343 -5.37 4.71 21.45
C ILE A 343 -4.81 6.06 21.89
N ILE A 344 -5.65 6.89 22.51
CA ILE A 344 -5.24 8.13 23.18
C ILE A 344 -5.43 7.92 24.67
N THR A 345 -4.34 7.86 25.41
CA THR A 345 -4.34 7.53 26.84
C THR A 345 -3.14 8.11 27.56
N ASN A 346 -3.29 8.39 28.86
CA ASN A 346 -2.21 8.65 29.79
C ASN A 346 -1.93 7.47 30.74
N ASP A 347 -2.68 6.36 30.59
CA ASP A 347 -2.42 5.13 31.34
C ASP A 347 -1.46 4.22 30.59
N TYR A 348 -0.31 3.94 31.23
CA TYR A 348 0.73 3.09 30.64
C TYR A 348 0.26 1.65 30.42
N ASN A 349 -0.55 1.09 31.35
CA ASN A 349 -1.03 -0.27 31.24
C ASN A 349 -2.07 -0.41 30.12
N HIS A 350 -2.94 0.60 29.96
CA HIS A 350 -3.88 0.64 28.83
C HIS A 350 -3.15 0.76 27.50
N ALA A 351 -2.08 1.56 27.41
CA ALA A 351 -1.27 1.66 26.22
C ALA A 351 -0.65 0.31 25.82
N LEU A 352 -0.04 -0.41 26.76
CA LEU A 352 0.54 -1.74 26.51
C LEU A 352 -0.53 -2.76 26.15
N LYS A 353 -1.63 -2.81 26.90
CA LYS A 353 -2.73 -3.74 26.63
C LYS A 353 -3.31 -3.54 25.24
N PHE A 354 -3.51 -2.29 24.83
CA PHE A 354 -4.01 -1.96 23.49
C PHE A 354 -3.03 -2.43 22.40
N GLN A 355 -1.73 -2.19 22.57
CA GLN A 355 -0.71 -2.63 21.62
C GLN A 355 -0.63 -4.15 21.50
N ASP A 356 -0.79 -4.88 22.60
CA ASP A 356 -0.67 -6.34 22.63
C ASP A 356 -1.92 -7.05 22.09
N GLU A 357 -3.12 -6.48 22.32
CA GLU A 357 -4.38 -7.16 22.06
C GLU A 357 -5.08 -6.69 20.78
N ILE A 358 -4.69 -5.56 20.17
CA ILE A 358 -5.23 -5.12 18.87
C ILE A 358 -4.54 -5.86 17.72
N ASP A 359 -5.35 -6.52 16.90
CA ASP A 359 -4.88 -7.25 15.71
C ASP A 359 -4.89 -6.33 14.46
N ALA A 360 -3.88 -5.48 14.36
CA ALA A 360 -3.68 -4.59 13.23
C ALA A 360 -2.21 -4.57 12.77
N ALA A 361 -1.95 -4.07 11.56
CA ALA A 361 -0.62 -3.94 11.00
C ALA A 361 0.20 -2.81 11.68
N ALA A 362 -0.48 -1.76 12.14
CA ALA A 362 0.10 -0.66 12.89
C ALA A 362 -0.79 -0.30 14.07
N VAL A 363 -0.22 -0.24 15.28
CA VAL A 363 -0.93 0.11 16.51
C VAL A 363 -0.23 1.26 17.19
N TYR A 364 -0.94 2.36 17.33
CA TYR A 364 -0.42 3.64 17.81
C TYR A 364 -0.86 3.93 19.25
N VAL A 365 0.00 4.61 19.97
CA VAL A 365 -0.31 5.26 21.23
C VAL A 365 -0.06 6.77 21.06
N ASN A 366 -1.09 7.58 21.27
CA ASN A 366 -1.03 9.06 21.23
C ASN A 366 -0.49 9.60 19.89
N ALA A 367 -0.85 8.97 18.78
CA ALA A 367 -0.47 9.42 17.45
C ALA A 367 -1.57 9.12 16.41
N SER A 368 -1.57 9.88 15.32
CA SER A 368 -2.53 9.75 14.22
C SER A 368 -2.26 8.47 13.40
N THR A 369 -3.32 7.79 12.95
CA THR A 369 -3.24 6.66 12.03
C THR A 369 -2.66 7.05 10.66
N ARG A 370 -2.63 8.34 10.34
CA ARG A 370 -2.05 8.89 9.10
C ARG A 370 -0.55 8.63 8.94
N PHE A 371 0.15 8.31 10.02
CA PHE A 371 1.56 7.94 9.96
C PHE A 371 1.82 6.55 9.39
N THR A 372 0.83 5.71 9.11
CA THR A 372 1.02 4.44 8.40
C THR A 372 1.31 4.71 6.93
N ASP A 373 2.55 5.03 6.64
CA ASP A 373 3.05 5.45 5.32
C ASP A 373 4.53 5.08 5.21
N GLY A 374 4.98 4.66 4.04
CA GLY A 374 6.36 4.21 3.84
C GLY A 374 7.40 5.31 4.10
N PHE A 375 7.11 6.56 3.77
CA PHE A 375 8.02 7.68 4.03
C PHE A 375 8.08 8.01 5.52
N GLU A 376 6.93 8.05 6.18
CA GLU A 376 6.85 8.33 7.62
C GLU A 376 7.52 7.23 8.45
N PHE A 377 7.48 5.97 8.02
CA PHE A 377 8.16 4.85 8.67
C PHE A 377 9.65 4.75 8.32
N GLY A 378 10.15 5.60 7.42
CA GLY A 378 11.54 5.58 6.98
C GLY A 378 11.86 4.48 5.96
N PHE A 379 10.85 3.82 5.40
CA PHE A 379 11.02 2.82 4.35
C PHE A 379 11.14 3.44 2.95
N GLY A 380 10.91 4.75 2.83
CA GLY A 380 10.83 5.46 1.56
C GLY A 380 9.51 5.18 0.84
N ALA A 381 9.58 5.00 -0.48
CA ALA A 381 8.39 4.67 -1.28
C ALA A 381 7.81 3.30 -0.88
N GLU A 382 6.49 3.16 -1.02
CA GLU A 382 5.78 1.91 -0.75
C GLU A 382 4.90 1.51 -1.93
N ILE A 383 4.71 0.20 -2.10
CA ILE A 383 3.78 -0.33 -3.08
C ILE A 383 2.35 -0.40 -2.54
N GLY A 384 2.19 -0.22 -1.25
CA GLY A 384 0.93 -0.20 -0.52
C GLY A 384 1.07 -0.75 0.89
N ILE A 385 -0.05 -0.81 1.59
CA ILE A 385 -0.12 -1.29 2.97
C ILE A 385 -0.88 -2.61 2.96
N SER A 386 -0.22 -3.67 3.43
CA SER A 386 -0.82 -5.00 3.54
C SER A 386 -1.39 -5.23 4.93
N THR A 387 -2.58 -5.80 4.99
CA THR A 387 -3.24 -6.18 6.25
C THR A 387 -3.16 -7.68 6.53
N GLN A 388 -2.63 -8.47 5.59
CA GLN A 388 -2.46 -9.90 5.77
C GLN A 388 -1.32 -10.24 6.73
N LYS A 389 -1.37 -11.43 7.34
CA LYS A 389 -0.35 -11.88 8.31
C LYS A 389 0.81 -12.64 7.64
N LEU A 390 0.58 -13.20 6.46
CA LEU A 390 1.58 -13.98 5.74
C LEU A 390 2.42 -13.08 4.84
N HIS A 391 3.74 -13.22 4.93
CA HIS A 391 4.79 -12.47 4.23
C HIS A 391 4.88 -11.01 4.71
N ALA A 392 4.30 -10.02 3.97
CA ALA A 392 4.37 -8.62 4.34
C ALA A 392 3.11 -8.19 5.11
N ARG A 393 3.28 -7.42 6.18
CA ARG A 393 2.22 -6.77 6.94
C ARG A 393 2.60 -5.32 7.21
N GLY A 394 1.70 -4.37 6.97
CA GLY A 394 1.98 -2.94 7.05
C GLY A 394 2.48 -2.35 5.74
N SER A 395 3.16 -1.21 5.82
CA SER A 395 3.74 -0.51 4.66
C SER A 395 4.78 -1.37 3.95
N MET A 396 4.57 -1.62 2.66
CA MET A 396 5.41 -2.49 1.85
C MET A 396 6.47 -1.70 1.09
N GLY A 397 7.61 -1.47 1.72
CA GLY A 397 8.81 -0.92 1.09
C GLY A 397 9.63 -1.99 0.34
N LEU A 398 10.92 -1.72 0.14
CA LEU A 398 11.84 -2.60 -0.62
C LEU A 398 11.95 -4.01 -0.03
N GLU A 399 12.01 -4.15 1.30
CA GLU A 399 12.16 -5.46 1.94
C GLU A 399 10.98 -6.40 1.65
N ALA A 400 9.77 -5.87 1.59
CA ALA A 400 8.56 -6.63 1.30
C ALA A 400 8.55 -7.23 -0.12
N LEU A 401 9.34 -6.67 -1.05
CA LEU A 401 9.52 -7.18 -2.42
C LEU A 401 10.72 -8.15 -2.55
N THR A 402 11.16 -8.70 -1.43
CA THR A 402 12.24 -9.71 -1.36
C THR A 402 11.79 -10.93 -0.58
N THR A 403 12.52 -12.01 -0.75
CA THR A 403 12.43 -13.21 0.07
C THR A 403 13.81 -13.62 0.55
N THR A 404 13.93 -14.75 1.23
CA THR A 404 15.21 -15.24 1.72
C THR A 404 15.53 -16.63 1.18
N LYS A 405 16.81 -16.92 1.02
CA LYS A 405 17.31 -18.28 0.81
C LYS A 405 18.40 -18.63 1.81
N TYR A 406 18.55 -19.91 2.10
CA TYR A 406 19.68 -20.37 2.90
C TYR A 406 20.93 -20.49 2.04
N ILE A 407 22.05 -19.98 2.59
CA ILE A 407 23.39 -20.18 2.07
C ILE A 407 24.17 -21.03 3.08
N ILE A 408 24.80 -22.11 2.58
CA ILE A 408 25.42 -23.11 3.44
C ILE A 408 26.87 -23.33 2.99
N PHE A 409 27.77 -23.14 3.93
CA PHE A 409 29.20 -23.46 3.72
C PHE A 409 29.58 -24.68 4.55
N GLY A 410 30.13 -25.66 3.86
CA GLY A 410 30.60 -26.89 4.43
C GLY A 410 32.06 -27.16 4.10
N ASN A 411 32.62 -28.20 4.72
CA ASN A 411 33.93 -28.73 4.45
C ASN A 411 33.87 -30.27 4.40
N GLY A 412 32.98 -30.80 3.55
CA GLY A 412 32.81 -32.24 3.37
C GLY A 412 31.90 -32.96 4.37
N GLN A 413 31.07 -32.20 5.15
CA GLN A 413 30.12 -32.83 6.08
C GLN A 413 29.03 -33.60 5.31
N ILE A 414 28.78 -34.83 5.81
CA ILE A 414 27.69 -35.69 5.34
C ILE A 414 26.65 -35.91 6.44
N ARG A 415 25.39 -36.10 6.05
CA ARG A 415 24.35 -36.53 6.98
C ARG A 415 24.47 -38.04 7.23
N LYS A 416 24.65 -38.43 8.51
CA LYS A 416 24.65 -39.81 8.93
C LYS A 416 23.25 -40.32 9.22
#